data_dbcaccf8566b83e689a7b53879af7252
#
_entry.id   dbcaccf8566b83e689a7b53879af7252
#
_cell.length_a   1.000
_cell.length_b   1.000
_cell.length_c   1.000
_cell.angle_alpha   90.00
_cell.angle_beta   90.00
_cell.angle_gamma   90.00
#
_symmetry.space_group_name_H-M   'P 1'
#
loop_
_entity.id
_entity.type
_entity.pdbx_description
1 polymer ?
#
loop_
_entity_poly.entity_id
_entity_poly.type
_entity_poly.pdbx_seq_one_letter_code
_entity_poly.pdbx_strand_id
1 'polypeptide(L)'
;FLIINEATTTNAPYSIAIERKSGTNTIYIRGNFPFNSSPKKEIISVENPTLYTMMVFKEVLEQKGIIVKGGVKDIDNNYPVVIFQDYTKMQLLISYVSPSLKEICAVTNKESQNFFAEQLFRTIGSVYHQQGTMTNSHAVIFPLVSKWGIDTTRTQIVDGSGLSRLNLISPKDIIALLTGMYKEKSFSAFYESLPIAGVDGTLKERMINTKAENNVRAKTGWVSYVRSLSGYATSADNEMFAFAMVANNYTVHRVAAEKIQDNVCVLLANFSRNGKTLVKK
;
A
#
# COMPACT_ATOMS: atom_id res chain seq x y z
N PHE A 1 15.72 -18.36 11.78
CA PHE A 1 16.23 -17.95 10.44
C PHE A 1 17.58 -18.61 10.17
N LEU A 2 17.79 -19.07 8.95
CA LEU A 2 19.10 -19.49 8.45
C LEU A 2 19.51 -18.52 7.33
N ILE A 3 20.62 -17.83 7.50
CA ILE A 3 21.18 -16.93 6.48
C ILE A 3 22.39 -17.61 5.85
N ILE A 4 22.33 -17.86 4.55
CA ILE A 4 23.41 -18.41 3.75
C ILE A 4 23.95 -17.27 2.90
N ASN A 5 25.10 -16.72 3.33
CA ASN A 5 25.74 -15.62 2.64
C ASN A 5 26.83 -16.15 1.70
N GLU A 6 26.55 -16.10 0.40
CA GLU A 6 27.46 -16.46 -0.70
C GLU A 6 27.88 -15.21 -1.49
N ALA A 7 27.61 -13.99 -0.96
CA ALA A 7 28.00 -12.77 -1.61
C ALA A 7 29.50 -12.51 -1.49
N THR A 8 30.05 -11.85 -2.49
CA THR A 8 31.45 -11.41 -2.52
C THR A 8 31.55 -9.88 -2.45
N THR A 9 32.69 -9.38 -2.01
CA THR A 9 32.99 -7.94 -2.02
C THR A 9 34.18 -7.69 -2.95
N THR A 10 33.95 -7.01 -4.08
CA THR A 10 34.93 -6.73 -5.09
C THR A 10 34.77 -5.33 -5.70
N ASN A 11 35.57 -4.96 -6.69
CA ASN A 11 35.37 -3.73 -7.48
C ASN A 11 34.31 -3.88 -8.60
N ALA A 12 33.69 -5.06 -8.76
CA ALA A 12 32.65 -5.26 -9.75
C ALA A 12 31.36 -4.48 -9.37
N PRO A 13 30.48 -4.18 -10.34
CA PRO A 13 29.22 -3.50 -10.09
C PRO A 13 28.35 -4.24 -9.07
N TYR A 14 27.47 -3.48 -8.38
CA TYR A 14 26.49 -4.04 -7.44
C TYR A 14 25.54 -5.02 -8.13
N SER A 15 25.47 -6.24 -7.62
CA SER A 15 24.61 -7.30 -8.17
C SER A 15 24.00 -8.21 -7.09
N ILE A 16 23.80 -7.68 -5.85
CA ILE A 16 23.24 -8.50 -4.77
C ILE A 16 21.80 -8.91 -5.11
N ALA A 17 21.57 -10.20 -5.04
CA ALA A 17 20.27 -10.84 -5.02
C ALA A 17 20.04 -11.48 -3.65
N ILE A 18 18.87 -11.24 -3.09
CA ILE A 18 18.44 -11.82 -1.80
C ILE A 18 17.16 -12.60 -2.04
N GLU A 19 17.20 -13.89 -1.73
CA GLU A 19 16.08 -14.80 -1.99
C GLU A 19 15.77 -15.62 -0.73
N ARG A 20 14.50 -15.73 -0.40
CA ARG A 20 14.04 -16.68 0.61
C ARG A 20 13.58 -17.97 -0.06
N LYS A 21 14.07 -19.11 0.40
CA LYS A 21 13.61 -20.41 -0.07
C LYS A 21 12.12 -20.59 0.29
N SER A 22 11.29 -20.86 -0.70
CA SER A 22 9.85 -21.06 -0.50
C SER A 22 9.57 -22.13 0.56
N GLY A 23 8.55 -21.88 1.41
CA GLY A 23 8.16 -22.77 2.49
C GLY A 23 9.15 -22.82 3.67
N THR A 24 10.15 -21.92 3.72
CA THR A 24 11.15 -21.89 4.79
C THR A 24 11.56 -20.44 5.14
N ASN A 25 12.26 -20.28 6.28
CA ASN A 25 12.94 -19.02 6.62
C ASN A 25 14.47 -19.11 6.36
N THR A 26 14.87 -19.83 5.30
CA THR A 26 16.24 -19.85 4.81
C THR A 26 16.42 -18.77 3.75
N ILE A 27 17.34 -17.86 3.98
CA ILE A 27 17.62 -16.69 3.16
C ILE A 27 18.99 -16.87 2.50
N TYR A 28 19.04 -16.76 1.18
CA TYR A 28 20.29 -16.75 0.39
C TYR A 28 20.62 -15.33 0.00
N ILE A 29 21.89 -14.94 0.18
CA ILE A 29 22.45 -13.68 -0.27
C ILE A 29 23.56 -14.00 -1.26
N ARG A 30 23.40 -13.58 -2.53
CA ARG A 30 24.32 -13.90 -3.63
C ARG A 30 24.68 -12.63 -4.41
N GLY A 31 25.82 -12.69 -5.11
CA GLY A 31 26.26 -11.62 -5.98
C GLY A 31 27.41 -10.80 -5.42
N ASN A 32 27.58 -9.57 -5.91
CA ASN A 32 28.68 -8.69 -5.53
C ASN A 32 28.19 -7.41 -4.85
N PHE A 33 28.85 -7.06 -3.75
CA PHE A 33 28.67 -5.78 -3.05
C PHE A 33 29.98 -4.98 -3.19
N PRO A 34 30.02 -3.85 -3.94
CA PRO A 34 31.25 -3.10 -4.17
C PRO A 34 31.85 -2.56 -2.87
N PHE A 35 33.21 -2.52 -2.78
CA PHE A 35 33.93 -2.06 -1.57
C PHE A 35 33.49 -0.69 -1.06
N ASN A 36 33.21 0.25 -1.97
CA ASN A 36 32.89 1.65 -1.64
C ASN A 36 31.37 1.93 -1.61
N SER A 37 30.52 0.89 -1.56
CA SER A 37 29.07 1.07 -1.49
C SER A 37 28.61 1.39 -0.07
N SER A 38 27.66 2.33 0.04
CA SER A 38 26.97 2.57 1.30
C SER A 38 26.15 1.34 1.72
N PRO A 39 26.02 1.06 3.02
CA PRO A 39 25.19 -0.03 3.51
C PRO A 39 23.77 0.05 2.94
N LYS A 40 23.22 -1.09 2.54
CA LYS A 40 21.84 -1.22 2.08
C LYS A 40 21.02 -2.06 3.05
N LYS A 41 19.78 -1.65 3.26
CA LYS A 41 18.81 -2.36 4.09
C LYS A 41 17.74 -2.95 3.18
N GLU A 42 17.53 -4.26 3.30
CA GLU A 42 16.47 -4.96 2.59
C GLU A 42 15.47 -5.56 3.58
N ILE A 43 14.21 -5.59 3.20
CA ILE A 43 13.13 -6.18 4.00
C ILE A 43 12.62 -7.40 3.27
N ILE A 44 12.63 -8.54 3.95
CA ILE A 44 12.23 -9.83 3.39
C ILE A 44 11.05 -10.38 4.17
N SER A 45 10.07 -10.95 3.45
CA SER A 45 8.93 -11.62 4.06
C SER A 45 9.36 -12.85 4.86
N VAL A 46 8.67 -13.14 5.95
CA VAL A 46 8.86 -14.36 6.74
C VAL A 46 7.85 -15.43 6.34
N GLU A 47 8.27 -16.69 6.44
CA GLU A 47 7.36 -17.83 6.34
C GLU A 47 6.64 -17.99 7.68
N ASN A 48 5.32 -18.21 7.63
CA ASN A 48 4.46 -18.31 8.79
C ASN A 48 4.68 -17.17 9.81
N PRO A 49 4.19 -15.95 9.52
CA PRO A 49 4.40 -14.78 10.38
C PRO A 49 3.72 -14.95 11.77
N THR A 50 2.64 -15.73 11.86
CA THR A 50 1.97 -16.05 13.13
C THR A 50 2.92 -16.81 14.07
N LEU A 51 3.49 -17.91 13.57
CA LEU A 51 4.44 -18.71 14.33
C LEU A 51 5.69 -17.91 14.71
N TYR A 52 6.20 -17.11 13.75
CA TYR A 52 7.36 -16.25 13.98
C TYR A 52 7.11 -15.22 15.08
N THR A 53 5.96 -14.55 15.07
CA THR A 53 5.58 -13.57 16.10
C THR A 53 5.53 -14.23 17.49
N MET A 54 4.96 -15.40 17.57
CA MET A 54 4.87 -16.12 18.84
C MET A 54 6.21 -16.65 19.32
N MET A 55 7.12 -17.04 18.41
CA MET A 55 8.50 -17.40 18.77
C MET A 55 9.26 -16.21 19.35
N VAL A 56 9.18 -15.04 18.71
CA VAL A 56 9.79 -13.80 19.23
C VAL A 56 9.18 -13.42 20.59
N PHE A 57 7.87 -13.54 20.73
CA PHE A 57 7.21 -13.28 22.01
C PHE A 57 7.71 -14.20 23.13
N LYS A 58 7.85 -15.50 22.85
CA LYS A 58 8.45 -16.45 23.79
C LYS A 58 9.87 -16.06 24.19
N GLU A 59 10.73 -15.73 23.22
CA GLU A 59 12.11 -15.29 23.48
C GLU A 59 12.15 -14.05 24.38
N VAL A 60 11.28 -13.06 24.13
CA VAL A 60 11.18 -11.85 24.96
C VAL A 60 10.74 -12.17 26.39
N LEU A 61 9.77 -13.08 26.56
CA LEU A 61 9.35 -13.54 27.90
C LEU A 61 10.50 -14.22 28.66
N GLU A 62 11.23 -15.11 28.00
CA GLU A 62 12.39 -15.81 28.56
C GLU A 62 13.51 -14.84 28.96
N GLN A 63 13.79 -13.82 28.12
CA GLN A 63 14.74 -12.74 28.45
C GLN A 63 14.31 -11.93 29.68
N LYS A 64 13.01 -11.85 29.95
CA LYS A 64 12.44 -11.20 31.15
C LYS A 64 12.33 -12.14 32.35
N GLY A 65 12.89 -13.34 32.28
CA GLY A 65 12.88 -14.32 33.37
C GLY A 65 11.58 -15.13 33.50
N ILE A 66 10.68 -15.02 32.51
CA ILE A 66 9.44 -15.81 32.51
C ILE A 66 9.69 -17.12 31.77
N ILE A 67 9.60 -18.23 32.49
CA ILE A 67 9.82 -19.57 31.92
C ILE A 67 8.57 -19.99 31.15
N VAL A 68 8.69 -20.15 29.85
CA VAL A 68 7.61 -20.68 29.00
C VAL A 68 7.82 -22.16 28.78
N LYS A 69 7.00 -22.96 29.47
CA LYS A 69 7.03 -24.45 29.35
C LYS A 69 6.28 -24.84 28.06
N GLY A 70 6.96 -25.53 27.16
CA GLY A 70 6.38 -26.01 25.91
C GLY A 70 6.78 -25.21 24.67
N GLY A 71 6.33 -25.70 23.52
CA GLY A 71 6.59 -25.09 22.22
C GLY A 71 5.56 -24.03 21.83
N VAL A 72 5.89 -23.29 20.80
CA VAL A 72 4.96 -22.39 20.10
C VAL A 72 4.21 -23.17 19.05
N LYS A 73 2.92 -22.92 18.87
CA LYS A 73 2.08 -23.57 17.87
C LYS A 73 1.27 -22.53 17.10
N ASP A 74 1.10 -22.78 15.83
CA ASP A 74 0.16 -22.08 14.98
C ASP A 74 -1.12 -22.90 14.89
N ILE A 75 -2.27 -22.30 15.21
CA ILE A 75 -3.56 -22.98 15.22
C ILE A 75 -3.96 -23.44 13.80
N ASP A 76 -3.56 -22.70 12.79
CA ASP A 76 -3.90 -22.99 11.38
C ASP A 76 -3.14 -24.23 10.85
N ASN A 77 -2.04 -24.61 11.46
CA ASN A 77 -1.29 -25.80 11.11
C ASN A 77 -1.97 -27.13 11.52
N ASN A 78 -3.08 -27.06 12.21
CA ASN A 78 -3.86 -28.24 12.61
C ASN A 78 -4.93 -28.67 11.58
N TYR A 79 -4.81 -28.24 10.32
CA TYR A 79 -5.67 -28.69 9.25
C TYR A 79 -5.68 -30.23 9.16
N PRO A 80 -6.85 -30.92 9.01
CA PRO A 80 -8.14 -30.37 8.59
C PRO A 80 -9.09 -29.94 9.73
N VAL A 81 -8.69 -29.99 10.98
CA VAL A 81 -9.55 -29.64 12.10
C VAL A 81 -9.38 -28.17 12.42
N VAL A 82 -10.30 -27.33 11.98
CA VAL A 82 -10.42 -25.95 12.45
C VAL A 82 -10.93 -26.02 13.90
N ILE A 83 -10.04 -25.86 14.85
CA ILE A 83 -10.42 -25.77 16.28
C ILE A 83 -10.92 -24.34 16.48
N PHE A 84 -12.24 -24.15 16.50
CA PHE A 84 -12.82 -22.90 16.96
C PHE A 84 -12.52 -22.72 18.44
N GLN A 85 -11.64 -21.79 18.76
CA GLN A 85 -11.36 -21.43 20.15
C GLN A 85 -12.52 -20.57 20.67
N ASP A 86 -13.09 -21.00 21.79
CA ASP A 86 -14.08 -20.22 22.51
C ASP A 86 -13.36 -19.18 23.39
N TYR A 87 -13.09 -18.01 22.80
CA TYR A 87 -12.40 -16.91 23.48
C TYR A 87 -13.17 -16.40 24.72
N THR A 88 -14.48 -16.68 24.84
CA THR A 88 -15.26 -16.29 26.01
C THR A 88 -14.85 -17.03 27.28
N LYS A 89 -14.22 -18.20 27.15
CA LYS A 89 -13.68 -19.00 28.23
C LYS A 89 -12.21 -18.72 28.57
N MET A 90 -11.60 -17.77 27.88
CA MET A 90 -10.20 -17.42 28.08
C MET A 90 -10.06 -16.14 28.90
N GLN A 91 -9.02 -16.09 29.73
CA GLN A 91 -8.66 -14.86 30.43
C GLN A 91 -7.85 -13.96 29.51
N LEU A 92 -8.29 -12.71 29.30
CA LEU A 92 -7.48 -11.68 28.63
C LEU A 92 -6.29 -11.31 29.53
N LEU A 93 -5.09 -11.55 29.05
CA LEU A 93 -3.85 -11.21 29.77
C LEU A 93 -3.37 -9.80 29.45
N ILE A 94 -3.45 -9.41 28.16
CA ILE A 94 -2.98 -8.11 27.68
C ILE A 94 -3.76 -7.74 26.42
N SER A 95 -3.99 -6.45 26.23
CA SER A 95 -4.50 -5.90 24.98
C SER A 95 -3.56 -4.83 24.46
N TYR A 96 -3.42 -4.78 23.14
CA TYR A 96 -2.71 -3.73 22.44
C TYR A 96 -3.70 -2.93 21.59
N VAL A 97 -3.70 -1.61 21.77
CA VAL A 97 -4.54 -0.71 20.97
C VAL A 97 -3.70 -0.20 19.81
N SER A 98 -4.19 -0.45 18.59
CA SER A 98 -3.53 0.05 17.37
C SER A 98 -3.55 1.58 17.29
N PRO A 99 -2.69 2.22 16.46
CA PRO A 99 -2.90 3.59 16.04
C PRO A 99 -4.30 3.81 15.47
N SER A 100 -4.73 5.06 15.40
CA SER A 100 -6.04 5.40 14.83
C SER A 100 -6.12 4.98 13.35
N LEU A 101 -7.35 4.71 12.87
CA LEU A 101 -7.56 4.38 11.44
C LEU A 101 -7.04 5.51 10.53
N LYS A 102 -7.14 6.78 10.94
CA LYS A 102 -6.59 7.93 10.21
C LYS A 102 -5.07 7.78 10.01
N GLU A 103 -4.33 7.43 11.06
CA GLU A 103 -2.87 7.23 10.99
C GLU A 103 -2.51 6.02 10.13
N ILE A 104 -3.25 4.91 10.27
CA ILE A 104 -3.05 3.71 9.44
C ILE A 104 -3.29 4.04 7.96
N CYS A 105 -4.36 4.77 7.62
CA CYS A 105 -4.63 5.22 6.26
C CYS A 105 -3.54 6.15 5.72
N ALA A 106 -3.00 7.04 6.55
CA ALA A 106 -1.91 7.93 6.15
C ALA A 106 -0.66 7.12 5.76
N VAL A 107 -0.24 6.16 6.58
CA VAL A 107 0.88 5.26 6.24
C VAL A 107 0.57 4.43 4.99
N THR A 108 -0.65 3.88 4.89
CA THR A 108 -1.09 3.09 3.74
C THR A 108 -0.94 3.87 2.43
N ASN A 109 -1.38 5.11 2.40
CA ASN A 109 -1.39 5.92 1.18
C ASN A 109 -0.04 6.58 0.90
N LYS A 110 0.60 7.20 1.90
CA LYS A 110 1.87 7.94 1.72
C LYS A 110 3.03 7.01 1.40
N GLU A 111 3.17 5.93 2.16
CA GLU A 111 4.23 4.94 1.94
C GLU A 111 3.84 3.84 0.93
N SER A 112 2.61 3.87 0.45
CA SER A 112 2.06 2.86 -0.46
C SER A 112 2.20 1.44 0.13
N GLN A 113 1.78 1.27 1.40
CA GLN A 113 1.97 0.05 2.17
C GLN A 113 0.96 -1.02 1.76
N ASN A 114 1.40 -1.96 0.94
CA ASN A 114 0.54 -3.02 0.38
C ASN A 114 -0.07 -3.92 1.45
N PHE A 115 0.72 -4.29 2.46
CA PHE A 115 0.24 -5.14 3.56
C PHE A 115 -0.88 -4.44 4.34
N PHE A 116 -0.72 -3.15 4.64
CA PHE A 116 -1.76 -2.39 5.35
C PHE A 116 -3.03 -2.27 4.51
N ALA A 117 -2.90 -2.02 3.21
CA ALA A 117 -4.05 -1.98 2.31
C ALA A 117 -4.82 -3.31 2.29
N GLU A 118 -4.10 -4.44 2.21
CA GLU A 118 -4.71 -5.77 2.28
C GLU A 118 -5.37 -6.03 3.64
N GLN A 119 -4.71 -5.66 4.75
CA GLN A 119 -5.28 -5.82 6.07
C GLN A 119 -6.55 -4.96 6.27
N LEU A 120 -6.55 -3.73 5.80
CA LEU A 120 -7.75 -2.87 5.83
C LEU A 120 -8.90 -3.50 5.04
N PHE A 121 -8.61 -4.00 3.83
CA PHE A 121 -9.60 -4.68 3.00
C PHE A 121 -10.19 -5.90 3.73
N ARG A 122 -9.35 -6.76 4.33
CA ARG A 122 -9.79 -7.93 5.09
C ARG A 122 -10.54 -7.55 6.37
N THR A 123 -10.11 -6.49 7.04
CA THR A 123 -10.74 -6.01 8.29
C THR A 123 -12.18 -5.56 8.04
N ILE A 124 -12.47 -4.91 6.89
CA ILE A 124 -13.84 -4.55 6.52
C ILE A 124 -14.74 -5.79 6.52
N GLY A 125 -14.33 -6.87 5.84
CA GLY A 125 -15.08 -8.11 5.82
C GLY A 125 -15.23 -8.75 7.21
N SER A 126 -14.16 -8.72 8.00
CA SER A 126 -14.15 -9.29 9.35
C SER A 126 -15.09 -8.56 10.31
N VAL A 127 -15.09 -7.22 10.29
CA VAL A 127 -15.93 -6.40 11.19
C VAL A 127 -17.42 -6.58 10.90
N TYR A 128 -17.81 -6.67 9.64
CA TYR A 128 -19.24 -6.74 9.28
C TYR A 128 -19.76 -8.17 9.13
N HIS A 129 -18.88 -9.14 8.83
CA HIS A 129 -19.27 -10.53 8.55
C HIS A 129 -18.45 -11.57 9.34
N GLN A 130 -17.70 -11.15 10.38
CA GLN A 130 -16.90 -12.00 11.28
C GLN A 130 -15.74 -12.75 10.62
N GLN A 131 -15.58 -12.66 9.31
CA GLN A 131 -14.48 -13.29 8.56
C GLN A 131 -13.91 -12.34 7.52
N GLY A 132 -12.60 -12.13 7.54
CA GLY A 132 -11.86 -11.27 6.61
C GLY A 132 -11.65 -11.92 5.23
N THR A 133 -12.70 -12.41 4.60
CA THR A 133 -12.64 -12.96 3.25
C THR A 133 -12.87 -11.86 2.20
N MET A 134 -12.39 -12.08 0.98
CA MET A 134 -12.64 -11.19 -0.16
C MET A 134 -14.15 -11.01 -0.39
N THR A 135 -14.93 -12.10 -0.36
CA THR A 135 -16.39 -12.09 -0.54
C THR A 135 -17.08 -11.20 0.49
N ASN A 136 -16.70 -11.32 1.75
CA ASN A 136 -17.27 -10.52 2.82
C ASN A 136 -16.88 -9.03 2.71
N SER A 137 -15.66 -8.74 2.28
CA SER A 137 -15.23 -7.36 2.02
C SER A 137 -16.00 -6.74 0.84
N HIS A 138 -16.23 -7.49 -0.22
CA HIS A 138 -17.05 -7.05 -1.36
C HIS A 138 -18.50 -6.79 -0.95
N ALA A 139 -19.10 -7.63 -0.10
CA ALA A 139 -20.47 -7.44 0.37
C ALA A 139 -20.67 -6.09 1.08
N VAL A 140 -19.61 -5.52 1.66
CA VAL A 140 -19.61 -4.20 2.29
C VAL A 140 -19.26 -3.09 1.31
N ILE A 141 -18.18 -3.28 0.53
CA ILE A 141 -17.60 -2.21 -0.31
C ILE A 141 -18.48 -1.95 -1.54
N PHE A 142 -18.96 -2.97 -2.24
CA PHE A 142 -19.67 -2.81 -3.50
C PHE A 142 -20.98 -2.01 -3.38
N PRO A 143 -21.85 -2.24 -2.37
CA PRO A 143 -23.02 -1.40 -2.17
C PRO A 143 -22.69 0.07 -1.92
N LEU A 144 -21.57 0.35 -1.23
CA LEU A 144 -21.13 1.72 -0.97
C LEU A 144 -20.64 2.40 -2.26
N VAL A 145 -19.71 1.78 -2.97
CA VAL A 145 -19.12 2.41 -4.18
C VAL A 145 -20.13 2.48 -5.34
N SER A 146 -21.11 1.58 -5.40
CA SER A 146 -22.22 1.65 -6.34
C SER A 146 -23.06 2.92 -6.15
N LYS A 147 -23.28 3.37 -4.90
CA LYS A 147 -23.95 4.65 -4.61
C LYS A 147 -23.20 5.86 -5.17
N TRP A 148 -21.89 5.74 -5.35
CA TRP A 148 -21.04 6.76 -5.96
C TRP A 148 -20.99 6.66 -7.49
N GLY A 149 -21.69 5.69 -8.09
CA GLY A 149 -21.80 5.51 -9.55
C GLY A 149 -20.72 4.61 -10.13
N ILE A 150 -20.04 3.80 -9.32
CA ILE A 150 -19.12 2.77 -9.81
C ILE A 150 -19.93 1.56 -10.28
N ASP A 151 -19.64 1.11 -11.49
CA ASP A 151 -20.26 -0.10 -12.06
C ASP A 151 -19.57 -1.35 -11.52
N THR A 152 -20.13 -1.90 -10.45
CA THR A 152 -19.59 -3.11 -9.78
C THR A 152 -19.72 -4.39 -10.61
N THR A 153 -20.44 -4.38 -11.73
CA THR A 153 -20.51 -5.52 -12.65
C THR A 153 -19.28 -5.58 -13.56
N ARG A 154 -18.58 -4.49 -13.74
CA ARG A 154 -17.39 -4.33 -14.58
C ARG A 154 -16.12 -4.07 -13.79
N THR A 155 -16.23 -3.74 -12.51
CA THR A 155 -15.11 -3.51 -11.60
C THR A 155 -14.80 -4.81 -10.87
N GLN A 156 -13.54 -5.21 -10.87
CA GLN A 156 -13.07 -6.39 -10.14
C GLN A 156 -11.96 -5.97 -9.16
N ILE A 157 -12.15 -6.26 -7.90
CA ILE A 157 -11.20 -6.03 -6.82
C ILE A 157 -10.84 -7.41 -6.23
N VAL A 158 -9.62 -7.86 -6.45
CA VAL A 158 -9.18 -9.21 -6.03
C VAL A 158 -8.39 -9.13 -4.73
N ASP A 159 -7.72 -8.01 -4.50
CA ASP A 159 -6.96 -7.74 -3.28
C ASP A 159 -7.05 -6.25 -2.88
N GLY A 160 -6.75 -5.98 -1.62
CA GLY A 160 -6.69 -4.61 -1.11
C GLY A 160 -5.42 -3.86 -1.52
N SER A 161 -4.34 -4.59 -1.84
CA SER A 161 -3.05 -4.00 -2.22
C SER A 161 -3.03 -3.46 -3.66
N GLY A 162 -3.90 -3.97 -4.52
CA GLY A 162 -3.93 -3.62 -5.95
C GLY A 162 -2.84 -4.30 -6.78
N LEU A 163 -2.12 -5.30 -6.24
CA LEU A 163 -1.03 -5.97 -6.95
C LEU A 163 -1.51 -7.04 -7.92
N SER A 164 -2.69 -7.62 -7.68
CA SER A 164 -3.25 -8.62 -8.58
C SER A 164 -3.53 -8.02 -9.95
N ARG A 165 -3.08 -8.70 -11.00
CA ARG A 165 -3.42 -8.33 -12.39
C ARG A 165 -4.86 -8.62 -12.77
N LEU A 166 -5.60 -9.30 -11.91
CA LEU A 166 -7.04 -9.54 -12.06
C LEU A 166 -7.87 -8.37 -11.51
N ASN A 167 -7.26 -7.37 -10.88
CA ASN A 167 -7.96 -6.15 -10.54
C ASN A 167 -8.30 -5.38 -11.83
N LEU A 168 -9.58 -5.08 -12.02
CA LEU A 168 -10.09 -4.33 -13.16
C LEU A 168 -10.86 -3.10 -12.67
N ILE A 169 -10.35 -1.92 -12.98
CA ILE A 169 -10.98 -0.65 -12.64
C ILE A 169 -10.71 0.37 -13.74
N SER A 170 -11.70 1.18 -14.08
CA SER A 170 -11.52 2.25 -15.05
C SER A 170 -11.13 3.59 -14.39
N PRO A 171 -10.46 4.51 -15.11
CA PRO A 171 -10.26 5.87 -14.63
C PRO A 171 -11.58 6.58 -14.26
N LYS A 172 -12.68 6.27 -14.96
CA LYS A 172 -14.02 6.80 -14.65
C LYS A 172 -14.48 6.35 -13.26
N ASP A 173 -14.26 5.08 -12.90
CA ASP A 173 -14.64 4.55 -11.58
C ASP A 173 -13.79 5.18 -10.47
N ILE A 174 -12.50 5.43 -10.73
CA ILE A 174 -11.64 6.14 -9.78
C ILE A 174 -12.13 7.59 -9.59
N ILE A 175 -12.55 8.29 -10.65
CA ILE A 175 -13.16 9.62 -10.52
C ILE A 175 -14.46 9.57 -9.73
N ALA A 176 -15.30 8.58 -9.96
CA ALA A 176 -16.54 8.40 -9.20
C ALA A 176 -16.26 8.18 -7.71
N LEU A 177 -15.24 7.36 -7.37
CA LEU A 177 -14.77 7.15 -6.00
C LEU A 177 -14.27 8.46 -5.37
N LEU A 178 -13.41 9.19 -6.04
CA LEU A 178 -12.86 10.46 -5.54
C LEU A 178 -13.98 11.50 -5.32
N THR A 179 -14.91 11.60 -6.28
CA THR A 179 -16.06 12.52 -6.18
C THR A 179 -17.02 12.10 -5.07
N GLY A 180 -17.24 10.79 -4.89
CA GLY A 180 -18.03 10.24 -3.78
C GLY A 180 -17.39 10.56 -2.43
N MET A 181 -16.09 10.27 -2.30
CA MET A 181 -15.30 10.57 -1.10
C MET A 181 -15.31 12.06 -0.72
N TYR A 182 -15.26 12.96 -1.71
CA TYR A 182 -15.32 14.41 -1.48
C TYR A 182 -16.57 14.85 -0.72
N LYS A 183 -17.67 14.12 -0.85
CA LYS A 183 -18.95 14.41 -0.19
C LYS A 183 -19.07 13.78 1.20
N GLU A 184 -18.15 12.91 1.57
CA GLU A 184 -18.21 12.19 2.84
C GLU A 184 -17.63 13.01 4.00
N LYS A 185 -18.16 12.78 5.21
CA LYS A 185 -17.66 13.42 6.44
C LYS A 185 -16.19 13.12 6.73
N SER A 186 -15.70 11.97 6.25
CA SER A 186 -14.30 11.52 6.39
C SER A 186 -13.36 12.07 5.31
N PHE A 187 -13.84 12.96 4.43
CA PHE A 187 -13.03 13.50 3.32
C PHE A 187 -11.72 14.12 3.80
N SER A 188 -11.73 14.94 4.85
CA SER A 188 -10.51 15.58 5.37
C SER A 188 -9.45 14.53 5.73
N ALA A 189 -9.83 13.48 6.47
CA ALA A 189 -8.91 12.41 6.85
C ALA A 189 -8.37 11.64 5.63
N PHE A 190 -9.22 11.37 4.63
CA PHE A 190 -8.80 10.74 3.37
C PHE A 190 -7.86 11.65 2.57
N TYR A 191 -8.21 12.92 2.39
CA TYR A 191 -7.41 13.91 1.65
C TYR A 191 -6.03 14.12 2.27
N GLU A 192 -5.95 14.20 3.60
CA GLU A 192 -4.70 14.33 4.35
C GLU A 192 -3.83 13.06 4.30
N SER A 193 -4.45 11.89 4.10
CA SER A 193 -3.71 10.64 3.97
C SER A 193 -2.97 10.49 2.65
N LEU A 194 -3.35 11.25 1.61
CA LEU A 194 -2.72 11.15 0.29
C LEU A 194 -1.31 11.76 0.28
N PRO A 195 -0.37 11.20 -0.50
CA PRO A 195 0.93 11.83 -0.78
C PRO A 195 0.77 13.24 -1.36
N ILE A 196 1.66 14.15 -0.95
CA ILE A 196 1.67 15.55 -1.39
C ILE A 196 2.84 15.76 -2.35
N ALA A 197 2.56 16.32 -3.53
CA ALA A 197 3.57 16.63 -4.53
C ALA A 197 4.68 17.54 -3.97
N GLY A 198 5.94 17.14 -4.17
CA GLY A 198 7.13 17.85 -3.73
C GLY A 198 7.33 17.90 -2.20
N VAL A 199 6.50 17.19 -1.40
CA VAL A 199 6.54 17.28 0.08
C VAL A 199 6.76 15.93 0.74
N ASP A 200 5.90 14.94 0.48
CA ASP A 200 5.95 13.67 1.20
C ASP A 200 5.54 12.45 0.36
N GLY A 201 5.69 11.28 0.99
CA GLY A 201 5.28 10.00 0.45
C GLY A 201 5.86 9.72 -0.93
N THR A 202 5.13 9.01 -1.76
CA THR A 202 5.56 8.61 -3.11
C THR A 202 5.62 9.78 -4.11
N LEU A 203 5.20 10.97 -3.73
CA LEU A 203 5.28 12.19 -4.56
C LEU A 203 6.35 13.17 -4.09
N LYS A 204 7.15 12.84 -3.07
CA LYS A 204 8.15 13.73 -2.47
C LYS A 204 9.10 14.37 -3.48
N GLU A 205 9.53 13.60 -4.49
CA GLU A 205 10.49 14.04 -5.51
C GLU A 205 9.80 14.41 -6.84
N ARG A 206 8.46 14.60 -6.84
CA ARG A 206 7.71 14.86 -8.06
C ARG A 206 7.09 16.26 -8.03
N MET A 207 7.04 16.92 -9.19
CA MET A 207 6.41 18.24 -9.41
C MET A 207 7.03 19.39 -8.60
N ILE A 208 8.28 19.24 -8.12
CA ILE A 208 9.03 20.26 -7.37
C ILE A 208 9.22 21.51 -8.21
N ASN A 209 9.18 22.69 -7.60
CA ASN A 209 9.30 24.01 -8.23
C ASN A 209 8.21 24.29 -9.29
N THR A 210 7.02 23.71 -9.12
CA THR A 210 5.85 23.96 -9.97
C THR A 210 4.63 24.41 -9.15
N LYS A 211 3.56 24.84 -9.79
CA LYS A 211 2.28 25.14 -9.13
C LYS A 211 1.57 23.90 -8.55
N ALA A 212 2.02 22.71 -8.94
CA ALA A 212 1.52 21.45 -8.38
C ALA A 212 2.19 21.09 -7.04
N GLU A 213 3.38 21.64 -6.74
CA GLU A 213 4.07 21.44 -5.47
C GLU A 213 3.22 21.93 -4.29
N ASN A 214 3.15 21.14 -3.23
CA ASN A 214 2.31 21.38 -2.04
C ASN A 214 0.81 21.59 -2.34
N ASN A 215 0.37 21.34 -3.55
CA ASN A 215 -1.00 21.49 -4.05
C ASN A 215 -1.62 20.13 -4.36
N VAL A 216 -1.00 19.39 -5.28
CA VAL A 216 -1.52 18.08 -5.72
C VAL A 216 -1.38 17.05 -4.61
N ARG A 217 -2.50 16.38 -4.28
CA ARG A 217 -2.54 15.25 -3.35
C ARG A 217 -3.06 14.03 -4.09
N ALA A 218 -2.20 13.03 -4.28
CA ALA A 218 -2.56 11.90 -5.14
C ALA A 218 -1.88 10.60 -4.72
N LYS A 219 -2.58 9.49 -4.95
CA LYS A 219 -2.05 8.15 -4.82
C LYS A 219 -1.42 7.68 -6.13
N THR A 220 -0.20 7.19 -6.03
CA THR A 220 0.48 6.49 -7.12
C THR A 220 0.08 5.02 -7.17
N GLY A 221 0.09 4.42 -8.35
CA GLY A 221 -0.01 2.98 -8.52
C GLY A 221 1.05 2.47 -9.50
N TRP A 222 1.59 1.28 -9.20
CA TRP A 222 2.60 0.66 -10.01
C TRP A 222 2.52 -0.87 -10.01
N VAL A 223 2.45 -1.42 -11.21
CA VAL A 223 2.89 -2.78 -11.54
C VAL A 223 3.67 -2.71 -12.85
N SER A 224 4.35 -3.80 -13.24
CA SER A 224 5.11 -3.81 -14.52
C SER A 224 4.22 -3.39 -15.70
N TYR A 225 4.68 -2.43 -16.49
CA TYR A 225 4.00 -1.83 -17.63
C TYR A 225 2.71 -1.06 -17.32
N VAL A 226 2.42 -0.77 -16.04
CA VAL A 226 1.29 0.08 -15.63
C VAL A 226 1.76 1.15 -14.65
N ARG A 227 1.33 2.38 -14.86
CA ARG A 227 1.50 3.51 -13.96
C ARG A 227 0.19 4.25 -13.81
N SER A 228 -0.20 4.51 -12.58
CA SER A 228 -1.38 5.34 -12.30
C SER A 228 -1.04 6.48 -11.36
N LEU A 229 -1.80 7.55 -11.49
CA LEU A 229 -1.82 8.68 -10.57
C LEU A 229 -3.25 9.19 -10.49
N SER A 230 -3.82 9.26 -9.30
CA SER A 230 -5.19 9.72 -9.09
C SER A 230 -5.33 10.45 -7.76
N GLY A 231 -6.14 11.49 -7.72
CA GLY A 231 -6.29 12.32 -6.54
C GLY A 231 -6.93 13.66 -6.86
N TYR A 232 -6.46 14.71 -6.19
CA TYR A 232 -7.00 16.05 -6.26
C TYR A 232 -5.91 17.08 -6.57
N ALA A 233 -6.30 18.11 -7.33
CA ALA A 233 -5.50 19.29 -7.62
C ALA A 233 -6.37 20.54 -7.45
N THR A 234 -5.82 21.59 -6.84
CA THR A 234 -6.50 22.89 -6.75
C THR A 234 -6.02 23.80 -7.87
N SER A 235 -6.95 24.37 -8.65
CA SER A 235 -6.65 25.28 -9.75
C SER A 235 -6.20 26.66 -9.28
N ALA A 236 -5.76 27.51 -10.21
CA ALA A 236 -5.43 28.91 -9.91
C ALA A 236 -6.64 29.75 -9.43
N ASP A 237 -7.86 29.30 -9.74
CA ASP A 237 -9.11 29.91 -9.26
C ASP A 237 -9.63 29.27 -7.96
N ASN A 238 -8.82 28.46 -7.28
CA ASN A 238 -9.19 27.70 -6.07
C ASN A 238 -10.32 26.66 -6.30
N GLU A 239 -10.51 26.19 -7.52
CA GLU A 239 -11.41 25.06 -7.79
C GLU A 239 -10.70 23.74 -7.56
N MET A 240 -11.34 22.81 -6.87
CA MET A 240 -10.78 21.46 -6.66
C MET A 240 -11.18 20.55 -7.81
N PHE A 241 -10.19 19.97 -8.47
CA PHE A 241 -10.35 18.95 -9.49
C PHE A 241 -10.03 17.57 -8.92
N ALA A 242 -10.89 16.58 -9.17
CA ALA A 242 -10.55 15.18 -9.05
C ALA A 242 -10.00 14.69 -10.39
N PHE A 243 -8.90 13.94 -10.37
CA PHE A 243 -8.29 13.38 -11.58
C PHE A 243 -7.89 11.91 -11.41
N ALA A 244 -7.89 11.17 -12.52
CA ALA A 244 -7.39 9.80 -12.56
C ALA A 244 -6.71 9.55 -13.91
N MET A 245 -5.46 9.11 -13.86
CA MET A 245 -4.64 8.79 -15.02
C MET A 245 -4.08 7.38 -14.89
N VAL A 246 -4.23 6.58 -15.93
CA VAL A 246 -3.66 5.22 -16.02
C VAL A 246 -2.94 5.09 -17.36
N ALA A 247 -1.62 4.93 -17.30
CA ALA A 247 -0.82 4.48 -18.43
C ALA A 247 -0.70 2.96 -18.35
N ASN A 248 -1.25 2.25 -19.33
CA ASN A 248 -1.30 0.80 -19.37
C ASN A 248 -0.58 0.27 -20.60
N ASN A 249 0.14 -0.84 -20.45
CA ASN A 249 0.88 -1.52 -21.53
C ASN A 249 1.88 -0.62 -22.28
N TYR A 250 2.45 0.38 -21.60
CA TYR A 250 3.47 1.24 -22.21
C TYR A 250 4.80 0.50 -22.37
N THR A 251 5.52 0.78 -23.46
CA THR A 251 6.81 0.17 -23.82
C THR A 251 8.02 1.09 -23.57
N VAL A 252 7.77 2.35 -23.24
CA VAL A 252 8.81 3.34 -22.94
C VAL A 252 9.29 3.22 -21.51
N HIS A 253 10.41 3.88 -21.18
CA HIS A 253 10.89 3.91 -19.80
C HIS A 253 9.85 4.58 -18.88
N ARG A 254 9.69 4.03 -17.66
CA ARG A 254 8.69 4.48 -16.65
C ARG A 254 8.64 5.99 -16.42
N VAL A 255 9.80 6.66 -16.45
CA VAL A 255 9.92 8.10 -16.22
C VAL A 255 9.13 8.91 -17.26
N ALA A 256 8.98 8.42 -18.50
CA ALA A 256 8.17 9.09 -19.51
C ALA A 256 6.69 9.13 -19.13
N ALA A 257 6.14 8.01 -18.62
CA ALA A 257 4.76 7.96 -18.16
C ALA A 257 4.54 8.86 -16.94
N GLU A 258 5.47 8.83 -15.97
CA GLU A 258 5.43 9.67 -14.77
C GLU A 258 5.48 11.16 -15.13
N LYS A 259 6.34 11.55 -16.09
CA LYS A 259 6.46 12.94 -16.55
C LYS A 259 5.19 13.46 -17.24
N ILE A 260 4.49 12.60 -17.98
CA ILE A 260 3.19 12.97 -18.58
C ILE A 260 2.17 13.23 -17.47
N GLN A 261 2.10 12.36 -16.45
CA GLN A 261 1.22 12.55 -15.30
C GLN A 261 1.52 13.85 -14.56
N ASP A 262 2.81 14.14 -14.30
CA ASP A 262 3.24 15.38 -13.65
C ASP A 262 2.84 16.62 -14.45
N ASN A 263 3.07 16.61 -15.76
CA ASN A 263 2.69 17.72 -16.62
C ASN A 263 1.17 17.99 -16.60
N VAL A 264 0.34 16.94 -16.61
CA VAL A 264 -1.12 17.10 -16.48
C VAL A 264 -1.48 17.72 -15.14
N CYS A 265 -0.87 17.26 -14.04
CA CYS A 265 -1.10 17.85 -12.72
C CYS A 265 -0.69 19.32 -12.66
N VAL A 266 0.45 19.67 -13.27
CA VAL A 266 0.91 21.07 -13.38
C VAL A 266 -0.07 21.92 -14.19
N LEU A 267 -0.63 21.39 -15.29
CA LEU A 267 -1.66 22.07 -16.08
C LEU A 267 -2.93 22.30 -15.26
N LEU A 268 -3.40 21.31 -14.51
CA LEU A 268 -4.55 21.45 -13.63
C LEU A 268 -4.32 22.52 -12.55
N ALA A 269 -3.15 22.54 -11.92
CA ALA A 269 -2.78 23.52 -10.91
C ALA A 269 -2.66 24.95 -11.45
N ASN A 270 -2.32 25.11 -12.75
CA ASN A 270 -2.26 26.40 -13.43
C ASN A 270 -3.58 26.81 -14.11
N PHE A 271 -4.57 25.91 -14.15
CA PHE A 271 -5.82 26.19 -14.84
C PHE A 271 -6.56 27.36 -14.20
N SER A 272 -7.07 28.27 -15.03
CA SER A 272 -7.95 29.36 -14.65
C SER A 272 -9.06 29.53 -15.66
N ARG A 273 -10.31 29.62 -15.21
CA ARG A 273 -11.47 29.96 -16.07
C ARG A 273 -11.44 31.40 -16.51
N ASN A 274 -10.85 32.29 -15.71
CA ASN A 274 -10.85 33.74 -15.89
C ASN A 274 -9.54 34.26 -16.48
N GLY A 275 -8.50 33.43 -16.54
CA GLY A 275 -7.18 33.78 -17.04
C GLY A 275 -6.97 33.33 -18.47
N LYS A 276 -6.33 34.16 -19.30
CA LYS A 276 -5.73 33.69 -20.54
C LYS A 276 -4.64 32.71 -20.19
N THR A 277 -4.80 31.45 -20.59
CA THR A 277 -3.78 30.41 -20.41
C THR A 277 -2.48 30.92 -21.03
N LEU A 278 -1.52 31.35 -20.19
CA LEU A 278 -0.18 31.69 -20.66
C LEU A 278 0.54 30.38 -20.99
N VAL A 279 0.26 29.83 -22.15
CA VAL A 279 1.16 28.85 -22.78
C VAL A 279 2.38 29.67 -23.23
N LYS A 280 3.41 29.76 -22.38
CA LYS A 280 4.74 30.16 -22.85
C LYS A 280 5.22 29.05 -23.78
N LYS A 281 5.41 29.44 -25.07
CA LYS A 281 6.06 28.62 -26.08
C LYS A 281 7.48 28.24 -25.69
#